data_299c0105ca499fad549b36de3b90d5d5
#
_entry.id   299c0105ca499fad549b36de3b90d5d5
#
_cell.length_a   1.000
_cell.length_b   1.000
_cell.length_c   1.000
_cell.angle_alpha   90.00
_cell.angle_beta   90.00
_cell.angle_gamma   90.00
#
_symmetry.space_group_name_H-M   'P 1'
#
loop_
_entity.id
_entity.type
_entity.pdbx_description
1 polymer ?
#
loop_
_entity_poly.entity_id
_entity_poly.type
_entity_poly.pdbx_seq_one_letter_code
_entity_poly.pdbx_strand_id
1 'polypeptide(L)'
;MKIHFYGLGLLVALFCLSASAAELNRASVEQRLAKSDKEHPAQLRRKDLTGLDLSGLDFRNADLWGADLRNANMSNSDLSGLNLDLTVMSKINLSGANLSNTSIFGVHMGGANLSKANLASSRFIANLDRANLSLANLSHANWGVDMKNQPMGLMRVSLNNVNLTGANLSDANLNRALMRHANLSGSVLKNTVLFGADLSGADLTNADLSGADLSESKLEDADFTGANLAGTRFGGIKDKSVLKGLISSKNLEAAIFE
;
A
#
# COMPACT_ATOMS: atom_id res chain seq x y z
N MET A 1 19.31 66.65 56.88
CA MET A 1 18.31 66.51 55.81
C MET A 1 18.68 65.21 55.09
N LYS A 2 17.98 64.11 55.39
CA LYS A 2 18.25 62.76 54.84
C LYS A 2 17.23 62.51 53.77
N ILE A 3 17.70 62.38 52.54
CA ILE A 3 16.87 62.02 51.37
C ILE A 3 16.91 60.51 51.21
N HIS A 4 15.74 59.86 51.36
CA HIS A 4 15.58 58.43 51.13
C HIS A 4 15.16 58.24 49.66
N PHE A 5 16.00 57.56 48.86
CA PHE A 5 15.64 57.05 47.51
C PHE A 5 14.94 55.70 47.68
N TYR A 6 13.67 55.62 47.33
CA TYR A 6 12.98 54.37 47.15
C TYR A 6 13.23 53.86 45.71
N GLY A 7 14.04 52.84 45.61
CA GLY A 7 14.24 52.15 44.35
C GLY A 7 13.03 51.28 44.02
N LEU A 8 12.30 51.63 42.97
CA LEU A 8 11.21 50.81 42.40
C LEU A 8 11.81 49.70 41.57
N GLY A 9 11.94 48.51 42.15
CA GLY A 9 12.38 47.30 41.43
C GLY A 9 11.27 46.80 40.49
N LEU A 10 11.45 47.00 39.18
CA LEU A 10 10.57 46.46 38.17
C LEU A 10 10.91 44.95 38.00
N LEU A 11 10.08 44.11 38.58
CA LEU A 11 10.17 42.66 38.43
C LEU A 11 9.59 42.29 37.05
N VAL A 12 10.45 42.19 36.03
CA VAL A 12 10.08 41.63 34.72
C VAL A 12 9.98 40.11 34.89
N ALA A 13 8.79 39.60 35.09
CA ALA A 13 8.53 38.19 35.01
C ALA A 13 8.64 37.75 33.55
N LEU A 14 9.79 37.17 33.18
CA LEU A 14 9.91 36.42 31.93
C LEU A 14 9.03 35.18 32.01
N PHE A 15 7.82 35.29 31.48
CA PHE A 15 7.05 34.11 31.12
C PHE A 15 7.81 33.42 29.95
N CYS A 16 8.67 32.47 30.26
CA CYS A 16 9.06 31.44 29.31
C CYS A 16 7.79 30.64 29.00
N LEU A 17 7.04 31.10 28.00
CA LEU A 17 6.14 30.19 27.28
C LEU A 17 7.04 29.13 26.66
N SER A 18 7.22 28.01 27.34
CA SER A 18 7.58 26.76 26.66
C SER A 18 6.46 26.53 25.66
N ALA A 19 6.71 26.90 24.40
CA ALA A 19 5.89 26.45 23.30
C ALA A 19 6.06 24.92 23.28
N SER A 20 5.25 24.21 24.04
CA SER A 20 4.95 22.82 23.80
C SER A 20 4.64 22.76 22.31
N ALA A 21 5.44 22.04 21.54
CA ALA A 21 5.12 21.81 20.13
C ALA A 21 3.69 21.25 20.14
N ALA A 22 2.73 22.08 19.69
CA ALA A 22 1.33 21.71 19.74
C ALA A 22 1.18 20.40 19.00
N GLU A 23 0.65 19.40 19.69
CA GLU A 23 0.38 18.08 19.13
C GLU A 23 -0.49 18.28 17.88
N LEU A 24 -0.10 17.66 16.74
CA LEU A 24 -0.85 17.83 15.52
C LEU A 24 -2.24 17.24 15.71
N ASN A 25 -3.24 17.94 15.24
CA ASN A 25 -4.62 17.49 15.17
C ASN A 25 -5.18 17.75 13.78
N ARG A 26 -6.37 17.23 13.48
CA ARG A 26 -7.03 17.38 12.17
C ARG A 26 -7.04 18.85 11.72
N ALA A 27 -7.49 19.78 12.55
CA ALA A 27 -7.61 21.20 12.16
C ALA A 27 -6.26 21.82 11.78
N SER A 28 -5.18 21.46 12.49
CA SER A 28 -3.83 21.94 12.15
C SER A 28 -3.29 21.34 10.85
N VAL A 29 -3.66 20.10 10.53
CA VAL A 29 -3.33 19.45 9.24
C VAL A 29 -4.10 20.12 8.12
N GLU A 30 -5.42 20.30 8.26
CA GLU A 30 -6.27 20.99 7.28
C GLU A 30 -5.74 22.40 6.97
N GLN A 31 -5.36 23.15 8.01
CA GLN A 31 -4.78 24.49 7.83
C GLN A 31 -3.48 24.47 7.03
N ARG A 32 -2.62 23.46 7.23
CA ARG A 32 -1.38 23.30 6.47
C ARG A 32 -1.66 22.93 5.00
N LEU A 33 -2.60 22.01 4.78
CA LEU A 33 -3.01 21.58 3.44
C LEU A 33 -3.65 22.74 2.65
N ALA A 34 -4.51 23.54 3.30
CA ALA A 34 -5.16 24.69 2.66
C ALA A 34 -4.18 25.80 2.21
N LYS A 35 -2.98 25.83 2.76
CA LYS A 35 -1.91 26.79 2.41
C LYS A 35 -0.83 26.20 1.50
N SER A 36 -0.95 24.92 1.15
CA SER A 36 0.07 24.21 0.37
C SER A 36 -0.19 24.28 -1.13
N ASP A 37 0.90 24.26 -1.89
CA ASP A 37 0.93 24.08 -3.31
C ASP A 37 2.12 23.18 -3.69
N LYS A 38 2.41 23.03 -4.99
CA LYS A 38 3.53 22.18 -5.46
C LYS A 38 4.90 22.72 -5.07
N GLU A 39 5.04 24.02 -4.96
CA GLU A 39 6.32 24.69 -4.62
C GLU A 39 6.51 24.74 -3.10
N HIS A 40 5.41 24.85 -2.38
CA HIS A 40 5.37 24.95 -0.90
C HIS A 40 4.47 23.85 -0.30
N PRO A 41 4.93 22.60 -0.29
CA PRO A 41 4.13 21.49 0.23
C PRO A 41 3.86 21.60 1.73
N ALA A 42 2.71 21.10 2.17
CA ALA A 42 2.38 21.01 3.59
C ALA A 42 3.43 20.18 4.34
N GLN A 43 4.12 20.82 5.29
CA GLN A 43 5.24 20.21 6.01
C GLN A 43 4.74 19.22 7.07
N LEU A 44 4.54 17.96 6.66
CA LEU A 44 4.11 16.84 7.51
C LEU A 44 5.20 15.77 7.63
N ARG A 45 6.38 16.02 7.05
CA ARG A 45 7.53 15.13 7.08
C ARG A 45 7.93 14.77 8.51
N ARG A 46 8.06 13.46 8.79
CA ARG A 46 8.44 12.90 10.10
C ARG A 46 7.54 13.35 11.25
N LYS A 47 6.30 13.76 10.95
CA LYS A 47 5.34 14.15 11.99
C LYS A 47 4.61 12.94 12.54
N ASP A 48 4.25 13.03 13.79
CA ASP A 48 3.34 12.09 14.43
C ASP A 48 1.89 12.48 14.09
N LEU A 49 1.24 11.60 13.33
CA LEU A 49 -0.15 11.69 12.89
C LEU A 49 -0.93 10.46 13.36
N THR A 50 -0.38 9.73 14.34
CA THR A 50 -0.91 8.48 14.85
C THR A 50 -2.36 8.65 15.34
N GLY A 51 -3.25 7.80 14.85
CA GLY A 51 -4.65 7.73 15.27
C GLY A 51 -5.52 8.93 14.87
N LEU A 52 -4.98 9.90 14.12
CA LEU A 52 -5.78 11.05 13.69
C LEU A 52 -6.84 10.65 12.67
N ASP A 53 -8.00 11.29 12.74
CA ASP A 53 -8.98 11.27 11.67
C ASP A 53 -8.62 12.33 10.61
N LEU A 54 -8.08 11.87 9.50
CA LEU A 54 -7.65 12.66 8.35
C LEU A 54 -8.45 12.28 7.10
N SER A 55 -9.64 11.70 7.29
CA SER A 55 -10.49 11.21 6.21
C SER A 55 -10.95 12.33 5.28
N GLY A 56 -11.02 12.04 3.97
CA GLY A 56 -11.51 12.94 2.94
C GLY A 56 -10.61 14.13 2.61
N LEU A 57 -9.39 14.20 3.17
CA LEU A 57 -8.48 15.33 2.92
C LEU A 57 -7.68 15.14 1.63
N ASP A 58 -7.32 16.26 1.00
CA ASP A 58 -6.45 16.31 -0.16
C ASP A 58 -4.98 16.51 0.26
N PHE A 59 -4.17 15.46 0.11
CA PHE A 59 -2.75 15.46 0.46
C PHE A 59 -1.83 15.63 -0.74
N ARG A 60 -2.32 15.86 -1.95
CA ARG A 60 -1.50 15.91 -3.18
C ARG A 60 -0.33 16.89 -3.12
N ASN A 61 -0.45 17.94 -2.30
CA ASN A 61 0.60 18.89 -2.03
C ASN A 61 1.17 18.76 -0.60
N ALA A 62 1.30 17.55 -0.06
CA ALA A 62 1.88 17.32 1.26
C ALA A 62 3.22 16.58 1.15
N ASP A 63 4.16 16.90 2.04
CA ASP A 63 5.35 16.08 2.29
C ASP A 63 5.09 15.21 3.53
N LEU A 64 4.76 13.94 3.29
CA LEU A 64 4.51 12.92 4.31
C LEU A 64 5.71 11.99 4.53
N TRP A 65 6.85 12.22 3.90
CA TRP A 65 8.01 11.34 3.99
C TRP A 65 8.40 11.04 5.44
N GLY A 66 8.45 9.76 5.80
CA GLY A 66 8.80 9.31 7.15
C GLY A 66 7.79 9.69 8.24
N ALA A 67 6.58 10.14 7.90
CA ALA A 67 5.52 10.42 8.89
C ALA A 67 5.04 9.13 9.57
N ASP A 68 4.60 9.24 10.81
CA ASP A 68 3.94 8.18 11.55
C ASP A 68 2.43 8.29 11.41
N LEU A 69 1.85 7.36 10.65
CA LEU A 69 0.43 7.30 10.30
C LEU A 69 -0.25 6.05 10.91
N ARG A 70 0.36 5.44 11.91
CA ARG A 70 -0.21 4.24 12.55
C ARG A 70 -1.62 4.51 13.07
N ASN A 71 -2.54 3.60 12.75
CA ASN A 71 -3.96 3.70 13.13
C ASN A 71 -4.66 4.99 12.65
N ALA A 72 -4.05 5.82 11.81
CA ALA A 72 -4.72 7.01 11.26
C ALA A 72 -5.88 6.59 10.36
N ASN A 73 -6.93 7.40 10.33
CA ASN A 73 -8.01 7.26 9.37
C ASN A 73 -7.80 8.26 8.22
N MET A 74 -7.41 7.75 7.05
CA MET A 74 -7.27 8.51 5.81
C MET A 74 -8.23 7.97 4.72
N SER A 75 -9.38 7.44 5.14
CA SER A 75 -10.37 6.94 4.20
C SER A 75 -10.86 8.06 3.26
N ASN A 76 -11.07 7.72 1.98
CA ASN A 76 -11.51 8.63 0.93
C ASN A 76 -10.62 9.88 0.72
N SER A 77 -9.39 9.89 1.23
CA SER A 77 -8.45 10.99 0.99
C SER A 77 -7.71 10.84 -0.34
N ASP A 78 -7.16 11.94 -0.86
CA ASP A 78 -6.35 11.95 -2.07
C ASP A 78 -4.86 12.07 -1.71
N LEU A 79 -4.11 10.97 -1.93
CA LEU A 79 -2.67 10.90 -1.75
C LEU A 79 -1.95 10.68 -3.10
N SER A 80 -2.67 10.87 -4.23
CA SER A 80 -2.12 10.51 -5.54
C SER A 80 -0.82 11.23 -5.86
N GLY A 81 0.12 10.49 -6.47
CA GLY A 81 1.43 11.00 -6.89
C GLY A 81 2.43 11.24 -5.75
N LEU A 82 2.09 10.98 -4.49
CA LEU A 82 3.00 11.22 -3.37
C LEU A 82 4.12 10.19 -3.29
N ASN A 83 5.25 10.65 -2.76
CA ASN A 83 6.27 9.78 -2.19
C ASN A 83 5.97 9.57 -0.69
N LEU A 84 5.60 8.34 -0.35
CA LEU A 84 5.27 7.91 1.01
C LEU A 84 6.35 6.99 1.60
N ASP A 85 7.57 7.06 1.06
CA ASP A 85 8.69 6.24 1.52
C ASP A 85 8.98 6.47 3.01
N LEU A 86 9.35 5.39 3.70
CA LEU A 86 9.71 5.37 5.10
C LEU A 86 8.62 5.84 6.07
N THR A 87 7.38 6.02 5.61
CA THR A 87 6.24 6.23 6.51
C THR A 87 5.96 4.98 7.33
N VAL A 88 5.28 5.13 8.46
CA VAL A 88 4.80 3.99 9.26
C VAL A 88 3.29 3.96 9.19
N MET A 89 2.72 2.91 8.58
CA MET A 89 1.29 2.83 8.23
C MET A 89 0.60 1.57 8.77
N SER A 90 1.13 0.96 9.83
CA SER A 90 0.49 -0.23 10.39
C SER A 90 -0.93 0.06 10.83
N LYS A 91 -1.88 -0.78 10.39
CA LYS A 91 -3.31 -0.66 10.70
C LYS A 91 -3.96 0.67 10.26
N ILE A 92 -3.38 1.38 9.31
CA ILE A 92 -3.97 2.60 8.74
C ILE A 92 -5.28 2.25 8.02
N ASN A 93 -6.26 3.17 8.05
CA ASN A 93 -7.45 3.08 7.23
C ASN A 93 -7.32 4.00 6.00
N LEU A 94 -7.17 3.39 4.83
CA LEU A 94 -7.08 4.02 3.51
C LEU A 94 -8.24 3.55 2.61
N SER A 95 -9.36 3.09 3.20
CA SER A 95 -10.50 2.61 2.42
C SER A 95 -11.04 3.70 1.49
N GLY A 96 -11.19 3.38 0.20
CA GLY A 96 -11.64 4.34 -0.82
C GLY A 96 -10.66 5.47 -1.14
N ALA A 97 -9.47 5.49 -0.54
CA ALA A 97 -8.47 6.54 -0.80
C ALA A 97 -7.87 6.43 -2.21
N ASN A 98 -7.45 7.55 -2.77
CA ASN A 98 -6.72 7.60 -4.03
C ASN A 98 -5.20 7.60 -3.75
N LEU A 99 -4.53 6.50 -4.07
CA LEU A 99 -3.08 6.30 -4.01
C LEU A 99 -2.50 6.04 -5.42
N SER A 100 -3.17 6.48 -6.48
CA SER A 100 -2.65 6.29 -7.83
C SER A 100 -1.32 7.02 -8.02
N ASN A 101 -0.40 6.38 -8.76
CA ASN A 101 0.95 6.92 -9.02
C ASN A 101 1.79 7.20 -7.76
N THR A 102 1.43 6.66 -6.58
CA THR A 102 2.25 6.80 -5.36
C THR A 102 3.47 5.89 -5.40
N SER A 103 4.53 6.31 -4.72
CA SER A 103 5.69 5.48 -4.39
C SER A 103 5.70 5.16 -2.90
N ILE A 104 5.85 3.87 -2.57
CA ILE A 104 6.01 3.37 -1.20
C ILE A 104 7.17 2.38 -1.15
N PHE A 105 8.23 2.75 -0.44
CA PHE A 105 9.39 1.91 -0.24
C PHE A 105 9.73 1.73 1.24
N GLY A 106 9.94 0.47 1.65
CA GLY A 106 10.38 0.12 3.00
C GLY A 106 9.31 0.38 4.09
N VAL A 107 8.03 0.30 3.75
CA VAL A 107 6.92 0.66 4.64
C VAL A 107 6.25 -0.58 5.22
N HIS A 108 5.86 -0.50 6.49
CA HIS A 108 5.02 -1.49 7.15
C HIS A 108 3.56 -1.06 7.13
N MET A 109 2.74 -1.83 6.39
CA MET A 109 1.29 -1.63 6.25
C MET A 109 0.50 -2.86 6.72
N GLY A 110 1.11 -3.71 7.56
CA GLY A 110 0.45 -4.92 8.04
C GLY A 110 -0.90 -4.62 8.69
N GLY A 111 -1.95 -5.34 8.24
CA GLY A 111 -3.32 -5.14 8.71
C GLY A 111 -3.97 -3.81 8.30
N ALA A 112 -3.42 -3.07 7.34
CA ALA A 112 -4.04 -1.87 6.79
C ALA A 112 -5.35 -2.18 6.06
N ASN A 113 -6.28 -1.24 6.09
CA ASN A 113 -7.50 -1.30 5.28
C ASN A 113 -7.37 -0.41 4.03
N LEU A 114 -7.22 -1.03 2.87
CA LEU A 114 -7.15 -0.40 1.54
C LEU A 114 -8.33 -0.84 0.67
N SER A 115 -9.43 -1.31 1.29
CA SER A 115 -10.60 -1.75 0.52
C SER A 115 -11.13 -0.62 -0.37
N LYS A 116 -11.42 -0.95 -1.65
CA LYS A 116 -11.88 0.01 -2.67
C LYS A 116 -10.88 1.16 -2.97
N ALA A 117 -9.65 1.12 -2.46
CA ALA A 117 -8.66 2.15 -2.76
C ALA A 117 -8.22 2.09 -4.24
N ASN A 118 -7.88 3.24 -4.80
CA ASN A 118 -7.28 3.33 -6.12
C ASN A 118 -5.74 3.35 -5.98
N LEU A 119 -5.10 2.26 -6.38
CA LEU A 119 -3.65 2.04 -6.36
C LEU A 119 -3.08 1.94 -7.78
N ALA A 120 -3.84 2.38 -8.79
CA ALA A 120 -3.43 2.26 -10.19
C ALA A 120 -2.07 2.93 -10.43
N SER A 121 -1.20 2.25 -11.19
CA SER A 121 0.14 2.74 -11.53
C SER A 121 1.04 3.07 -10.34
N SER A 122 0.71 2.60 -9.14
CA SER A 122 1.55 2.78 -7.95
C SER A 122 2.77 1.86 -7.96
N ARG A 123 3.79 2.21 -7.18
CA ARG A 123 4.99 1.41 -6.97
C ARG A 123 5.19 1.13 -5.49
N PHE A 124 4.93 -0.11 -5.08
CA PHE A 124 5.07 -0.51 -3.68
C PHE A 124 6.12 -1.62 -3.52
N ILE A 125 7.03 -1.40 -2.58
CA ILE A 125 7.88 -2.43 -1.99
C ILE A 125 7.69 -2.34 -0.49
N ALA A 126 6.65 -2.98 0.01
CA ALA A 126 6.13 -2.83 1.37
C ALA A 126 5.68 -4.18 1.95
N ASN A 127 5.49 -4.21 3.25
CA ASN A 127 4.82 -5.32 3.91
C ASN A 127 3.33 -4.96 4.10
N LEU A 128 2.46 -5.69 3.38
CA LEU A 128 0.99 -5.59 3.44
C LEU A 128 0.36 -6.87 3.98
N ASP A 129 1.10 -7.67 4.74
CA ASP A 129 0.57 -8.93 5.28
C ASP A 129 -0.72 -8.68 6.05
N ARG A 130 -1.76 -9.50 5.79
CA ARG A 130 -3.09 -9.41 6.38
C ARG A 130 -3.83 -8.09 6.11
N ALA A 131 -3.39 -7.28 5.15
CA ALA A 131 -4.12 -6.10 4.73
C ALA A 131 -5.41 -6.47 3.98
N ASN A 132 -6.38 -5.56 4.01
CA ASN A 132 -7.60 -5.68 3.22
C ASN A 132 -7.51 -4.78 1.98
N LEU A 133 -7.38 -5.37 0.80
CA LEU A 133 -7.40 -4.72 -0.52
C LEU A 133 -8.62 -5.17 -1.34
N SER A 134 -9.69 -5.63 -0.69
CA SER A 134 -10.88 -6.08 -1.41
C SER A 134 -11.45 -4.95 -2.28
N LEU A 135 -11.80 -5.29 -3.53
CA LEU A 135 -12.32 -4.35 -4.53
C LEU A 135 -11.37 -3.17 -4.86
N ALA A 136 -10.11 -3.23 -4.48
CA ALA A 136 -9.14 -2.19 -4.81
C ALA A 136 -8.75 -2.25 -6.30
N ASN A 137 -8.37 -1.10 -6.86
CA ASN A 137 -7.84 -1.01 -8.21
C ASN A 137 -6.31 -0.93 -8.18
N LEU A 138 -5.63 -1.99 -8.59
CA LEU A 138 -4.17 -2.09 -8.72
C LEU A 138 -3.74 -2.16 -10.19
N SER A 139 -4.59 -1.75 -11.13
CA SER A 139 -4.25 -1.87 -12.56
C SER A 139 -2.95 -1.11 -12.87
N HIS A 140 -2.09 -1.73 -13.69
CA HIS A 140 -0.77 -1.20 -14.05
C HIS A 140 0.17 -0.92 -12.87
N ALA A 141 -0.14 -1.39 -11.66
CA ALA A 141 0.75 -1.23 -10.50
C ALA A 141 2.07 -1.98 -10.74
N ASN A 142 3.19 -1.38 -10.33
CA ASN A 142 4.51 -2.00 -10.44
C ASN A 142 5.07 -2.31 -9.05
N TRP A 143 4.69 -3.46 -8.50
CA TRP A 143 5.12 -3.95 -7.19
C TRP A 143 6.11 -5.12 -7.29
N GLY A 144 6.59 -5.38 -8.49
CA GLY A 144 7.57 -6.41 -8.76
C GLY A 144 8.99 -6.01 -8.36
N VAL A 145 9.86 -7.01 -8.22
CA VAL A 145 11.28 -6.80 -7.93
C VAL A 145 11.99 -6.17 -9.13
N ASP A 146 12.69 -5.07 -8.92
CA ASP A 146 13.58 -4.48 -9.92
C ASP A 146 14.95 -5.16 -9.87
N MET A 147 15.16 -6.13 -10.75
CA MET A 147 16.40 -6.91 -10.82
C MET A 147 17.62 -6.11 -11.31
N LYS A 148 17.41 -4.92 -11.90
CA LYS A 148 18.50 -4.13 -12.48
C LYS A 148 19.15 -3.16 -11.49
N ASN A 149 18.36 -2.66 -10.54
CA ASN A 149 18.76 -1.53 -9.69
C ASN A 149 18.85 -1.88 -8.20
N GLN A 150 18.71 -3.15 -7.81
CA GLN A 150 18.77 -3.54 -6.40
C GLN A 150 20.02 -4.39 -6.10
N PRO A 151 21.12 -3.77 -5.63
CA PRO A 151 22.28 -4.54 -5.13
C PRO A 151 21.92 -5.41 -3.92
N MET A 152 20.81 -5.14 -3.25
CA MET A 152 20.29 -5.88 -2.11
C MET A 152 19.27 -6.95 -2.51
N GLY A 153 19.03 -7.15 -3.76
CA GLY A 153 18.48 -8.33 -4.47
C GLY A 153 17.17 -8.95 -4.00
N LEU A 154 16.50 -8.49 -2.95
CA LEU A 154 15.47 -9.31 -2.33
C LEU A 154 14.35 -8.52 -1.61
N MET A 155 14.24 -7.23 -1.76
CA MET A 155 13.07 -6.56 -1.22
C MET A 155 11.87 -6.84 -2.13
N ARG A 156 10.97 -7.65 -1.62
CA ARG A 156 9.74 -8.07 -2.29
C ARG A 156 8.55 -7.44 -1.60
N VAL A 157 7.50 -7.15 -2.36
CA VAL A 157 6.23 -6.87 -1.73
C VAL A 157 5.75 -8.12 -0.99
N SER A 158 5.32 -7.96 0.26
CA SER A 158 4.73 -9.03 1.05
C SER A 158 3.23 -8.81 1.18
N LEU A 159 2.46 -9.79 0.71
CA LEU A 159 1.02 -9.84 0.61
C LEU A 159 0.47 -11.15 1.21
N ASN A 160 1.18 -11.73 2.20
CA ASN A 160 0.74 -12.98 2.80
C ASN A 160 -0.58 -12.78 3.56
N ASN A 161 -1.51 -13.70 3.38
CA ASN A 161 -2.86 -13.65 3.97
C ASN A 161 -3.62 -12.35 3.64
N VAL A 162 -3.29 -11.69 2.55
CA VAL A 162 -3.98 -10.48 2.09
C VAL A 162 -5.36 -10.83 1.56
N ASN A 163 -6.32 -9.93 1.74
CA ASN A 163 -7.62 -10.02 1.08
C ASN A 163 -7.63 -9.13 -0.17
N LEU A 164 -7.63 -9.76 -1.36
CA LEU A 164 -7.73 -9.14 -2.68
C LEU A 164 -9.02 -9.54 -3.40
N THR A 165 -10.05 -9.99 -2.67
CA THR A 165 -11.32 -10.42 -3.25
C THR A 165 -11.90 -9.35 -4.17
N GLY A 166 -12.15 -9.71 -5.43
CA GLY A 166 -12.73 -8.82 -6.43
C GLY A 166 -11.86 -7.62 -6.83
N ALA A 167 -10.58 -7.59 -6.44
CA ALA A 167 -9.66 -6.52 -6.81
C ALA A 167 -9.31 -6.57 -8.31
N ASN A 168 -8.99 -5.42 -8.91
CA ASN A 168 -8.49 -5.33 -10.28
C ASN A 168 -6.97 -5.20 -10.27
N LEU A 169 -6.27 -6.24 -10.74
CA LEU A 169 -4.81 -6.30 -10.88
C LEU A 169 -4.38 -6.35 -12.36
N SER A 170 -5.26 -5.98 -13.30
CA SER A 170 -4.96 -6.07 -14.72
C SER A 170 -3.66 -5.32 -15.05
N ASP A 171 -2.80 -5.95 -15.85
CA ASP A 171 -1.52 -5.42 -16.31
C ASP A 171 -0.54 -5.04 -15.17
N ALA A 172 -0.80 -5.49 -13.93
CA ALA A 172 0.09 -5.26 -12.80
C ALA A 172 1.34 -6.15 -12.87
N ASN A 173 2.45 -5.63 -12.40
CA ASN A 173 3.68 -6.39 -12.19
C ASN A 173 3.81 -6.76 -10.71
N LEU A 174 3.67 -8.03 -10.39
CA LEU A 174 3.83 -8.65 -9.08
C LEU A 174 4.90 -9.74 -9.10
N ASN A 175 5.89 -9.62 -10.00
CA ASN A 175 6.91 -10.64 -10.10
C ASN A 175 7.58 -10.87 -8.74
N ARG A 176 7.77 -12.15 -8.38
CA ARG A 176 8.39 -12.60 -7.13
C ARG A 176 7.70 -12.09 -5.84
N ALA A 177 6.47 -11.58 -5.90
CA ALA A 177 5.70 -11.19 -4.72
C ALA A 177 5.50 -12.38 -3.76
N LEU A 178 5.41 -12.11 -2.46
CA LEU A 178 5.04 -13.10 -1.46
C LEU A 178 3.53 -13.01 -1.22
N MET A 179 2.76 -14.04 -1.64
CA MET A 179 1.30 -14.03 -1.63
C MET A 179 0.71 -15.32 -1.04
N ARG A 180 1.43 -15.92 -0.07
CA ARG A 180 0.96 -17.15 0.58
C ARG A 180 -0.40 -16.93 1.22
N HIS A 181 -1.32 -17.86 0.96
CA HIS A 181 -2.69 -17.81 1.49
C HIS A 181 -3.42 -16.49 1.18
N ALA A 182 -3.03 -15.80 0.11
CA ALA A 182 -3.75 -14.63 -0.36
C ALA A 182 -5.14 -15.03 -0.87
N ASN A 183 -6.16 -14.25 -0.55
CA ASN A 183 -7.49 -14.42 -1.12
C ASN A 183 -7.64 -13.53 -2.35
N LEU A 184 -7.60 -14.13 -3.53
CA LEU A 184 -7.75 -13.51 -4.84
C LEU A 184 -9.08 -13.89 -5.50
N SER A 185 -10.03 -14.43 -4.73
CA SER A 185 -11.29 -14.94 -5.30
C SER A 185 -12.06 -13.85 -6.05
N GLY A 186 -12.49 -14.17 -7.26
CA GLY A 186 -13.21 -13.25 -8.14
C GLY A 186 -12.42 -12.03 -8.60
N SER A 187 -11.12 -11.96 -8.36
CA SER A 187 -10.27 -10.84 -8.82
C SER A 187 -10.00 -10.89 -10.33
N VAL A 188 -9.62 -9.75 -10.89
CA VAL A 188 -9.23 -9.61 -12.30
C VAL A 188 -7.71 -9.49 -12.38
N LEU A 189 -7.05 -10.53 -12.93
CA LEU A 189 -5.60 -10.67 -13.07
C LEU A 189 -5.18 -10.72 -14.55
N LYS A 190 -5.91 -10.06 -15.43
CA LYS A 190 -5.60 -10.07 -16.86
C LYS A 190 -4.20 -9.53 -17.11
N ASN A 191 -3.39 -10.29 -17.87
CA ASN A 191 -2.02 -9.94 -18.23
C ASN A 191 -1.11 -9.63 -17.02
N THR A 192 -1.48 -10.01 -15.80
CA THR A 192 -0.69 -9.76 -14.59
C THR A 192 0.59 -10.58 -14.63
N VAL A 193 1.73 -9.97 -14.32
CA VAL A 193 3.01 -10.66 -14.18
C VAL A 193 3.17 -11.17 -12.76
N LEU A 194 3.07 -12.48 -12.57
CA LEU A 194 3.26 -13.20 -11.31
C LEU A 194 4.48 -14.15 -11.36
N PHE A 195 5.38 -13.93 -12.32
CA PHE A 195 6.57 -14.75 -12.49
C PHE A 195 7.33 -14.94 -11.18
N GLY A 196 7.56 -16.18 -10.79
CA GLY A 196 8.29 -16.51 -9.56
C GLY A 196 7.63 -16.07 -8.26
N ALA A 197 6.36 -15.68 -8.27
CA ALA A 197 5.59 -15.33 -7.06
C ALA A 197 5.35 -16.57 -6.18
N ASP A 198 5.20 -16.36 -4.88
CA ASP A 198 4.80 -17.41 -3.94
C ASP A 198 3.30 -17.30 -3.65
N LEU A 199 2.51 -18.12 -4.33
CA LEU A 199 1.05 -18.21 -4.23
C LEU A 199 0.60 -19.47 -3.50
N SER A 200 1.50 -20.12 -2.74
CA SER A 200 1.15 -21.36 -2.02
C SER A 200 -0.07 -21.14 -1.13
N GLY A 201 -1.07 -22.00 -1.30
CA GLY A 201 -2.35 -21.93 -0.57
C GLY A 201 -3.23 -20.73 -0.93
N ALA A 202 -2.96 -20.01 -2.02
CA ALA A 202 -3.78 -18.88 -2.44
C ALA A 202 -5.14 -19.35 -2.97
N ASP A 203 -6.19 -18.58 -2.68
CA ASP A 203 -7.53 -18.76 -3.25
C ASP A 203 -7.68 -17.92 -4.52
N LEU A 204 -7.68 -18.56 -5.69
CA LEU A 204 -7.88 -17.98 -7.00
C LEU A 204 -9.24 -18.36 -7.60
N THR A 205 -10.17 -18.80 -6.75
CA THR A 205 -11.50 -19.24 -7.21
C THR A 205 -12.21 -18.15 -7.98
N ASN A 206 -12.74 -18.51 -9.17
CA ASN A 206 -13.42 -17.56 -10.07
C ASN A 206 -12.60 -16.35 -10.52
N ALA A 207 -11.31 -16.31 -10.31
CA ALA A 207 -10.44 -15.22 -10.78
C ALA A 207 -10.31 -15.24 -12.30
N ASP A 208 -10.12 -14.06 -12.92
CA ASP A 208 -9.82 -13.94 -14.34
C ASP A 208 -8.30 -13.79 -14.54
N LEU A 209 -7.63 -14.88 -14.87
CA LEU A 209 -6.19 -14.98 -15.10
C LEU A 209 -5.81 -14.91 -16.57
N SER A 210 -6.75 -14.47 -17.45
CA SER A 210 -6.48 -14.49 -18.89
C SER A 210 -5.20 -13.71 -19.24
N GLY A 211 -4.28 -14.39 -19.93
CA GLY A 211 -2.97 -13.85 -20.30
C GLY A 211 -1.98 -13.63 -19.16
N ALA A 212 -2.30 -14.00 -17.92
CA ALA A 212 -1.39 -13.85 -16.78
C ALA A 212 -0.16 -14.76 -16.92
N ASP A 213 0.98 -14.32 -16.37
CA ASP A 213 2.22 -15.10 -16.33
C ASP A 213 2.50 -15.61 -14.91
N LEU A 214 2.23 -16.89 -14.68
CA LEU A 214 2.48 -17.64 -13.45
C LEU A 214 3.74 -18.52 -13.55
N SER A 215 4.57 -18.33 -14.58
CA SER A 215 5.78 -19.14 -14.77
C SER A 215 6.70 -19.06 -13.55
N GLU A 216 7.33 -20.17 -13.19
CA GLU A 216 8.23 -20.31 -12.04
C GLU A 216 7.60 -19.94 -10.68
N SER A 217 6.29 -19.73 -10.60
CA SER A 217 5.61 -19.42 -9.33
C SER A 217 5.42 -20.70 -8.49
N LYS A 218 5.29 -20.50 -7.17
CA LYS A 218 4.93 -21.57 -6.24
C LYS A 218 3.42 -21.59 -6.08
N LEU A 219 2.82 -22.73 -6.43
CA LEU A 219 1.36 -22.89 -6.52
C LEU A 219 0.85 -24.06 -5.68
N GLU A 220 1.67 -24.60 -4.77
CA GLU A 220 1.26 -25.70 -3.91
C GLU A 220 -0.03 -25.32 -3.17
N ASP A 221 -1.03 -26.16 -3.29
CA ASP A 221 -2.37 -25.96 -2.67
C ASP A 221 -3.15 -24.72 -3.17
N ALA A 222 -2.71 -24.03 -4.22
CA ALA A 222 -3.48 -22.94 -4.81
C ALA A 222 -4.75 -23.48 -5.48
N ASP A 223 -5.89 -22.77 -5.28
CA ASP A 223 -7.20 -23.19 -5.78
C ASP A 223 -7.64 -22.38 -6.99
N PHE A 224 -7.74 -23.05 -8.15
CA PHE A 224 -8.15 -22.46 -9.43
C PHE A 224 -9.59 -22.79 -9.82
N THR A 225 -10.41 -23.27 -8.88
CA THR A 225 -11.81 -23.65 -9.17
C THR A 225 -12.56 -22.49 -9.81
N GLY A 226 -13.08 -22.70 -11.03
CA GLY A 226 -13.82 -21.70 -11.80
C GLY A 226 -12.99 -20.54 -12.33
N ALA A 227 -11.68 -20.51 -12.12
CA ALA A 227 -10.79 -19.47 -12.67
C ALA A 227 -10.76 -19.52 -14.21
N ASN A 228 -10.62 -18.36 -14.86
CA ASN A 228 -10.44 -18.25 -16.31
C ASN A 228 -8.93 -18.30 -16.63
N LEU A 229 -8.50 -19.34 -17.33
CA LEU A 229 -7.08 -19.59 -17.65
C LEU A 229 -6.71 -19.36 -19.13
N ALA A 230 -7.54 -18.62 -19.88
CA ALA A 230 -7.28 -18.37 -21.28
C ALA A 230 -5.91 -17.70 -21.50
N GLY A 231 -4.95 -18.41 -22.11
CA GLY A 231 -3.60 -17.91 -22.35
C GLY A 231 -2.75 -17.70 -21.10
N THR A 232 -3.17 -18.21 -19.94
CA THR A 232 -2.36 -18.18 -18.71
C THR A 232 -1.11 -19.05 -18.89
N ARG A 233 0.05 -18.54 -18.50
CA ARG A 233 1.34 -19.22 -18.61
C ARG A 233 1.73 -19.85 -17.28
N PHE A 234 2.06 -21.15 -17.31
CA PHE A 234 2.49 -21.95 -16.16
C PHE A 234 3.90 -22.57 -16.42
N GLY A 235 4.76 -21.88 -17.14
CA GLY A 235 6.10 -22.37 -17.44
C GLY A 235 6.87 -22.76 -16.18
N GLY A 236 7.58 -23.88 -16.21
CA GLY A 236 8.34 -24.38 -15.07
C GLY A 236 7.53 -25.14 -14.01
N ILE A 237 6.20 -25.17 -14.10
CA ILE A 237 5.35 -25.97 -13.21
C ILE A 237 5.33 -27.42 -13.67
N LYS A 238 6.14 -28.27 -13.03
CA LYS A 238 6.35 -29.68 -13.42
C LYS A 238 5.21 -30.59 -12.99
N ASP A 239 4.63 -30.35 -11.85
CA ASP A 239 3.55 -31.16 -11.28
C ASP A 239 2.23 -30.40 -11.23
N LYS A 240 1.33 -30.72 -12.16
CA LYS A 240 0.00 -30.10 -12.23
C LYS A 240 -0.94 -30.58 -11.11
N SER A 241 -0.61 -31.69 -10.44
CA SER A 241 -1.44 -32.24 -9.36
C SER A 241 -1.48 -31.35 -8.12
N VAL A 242 -0.50 -30.45 -7.97
CA VAL A 242 -0.46 -29.47 -6.88
C VAL A 242 -1.50 -28.34 -7.04
N LEU A 243 -2.10 -28.21 -8.24
CA LEU A 243 -3.07 -27.17 -8.58
C LEU A 243 -4.48 -27.66 -8.28
N LYS A 244 -5.08 -27.17 -7.19
CA LYS A 244 -6.47 -27.53 -6.85
C LYS A 244 -7.45 -26.91 -7.85
N GLY A 245 -8.53 -27.60 -8.14
CA GLY A 245 -9.61 -27.08 -8.97
C GLY A 245 -9.27 -26.86 -10.45
N LEU A 246 -8.09 -27.28 -10.93
CA LEU A 246 -7.65 -27.06 -12.30
C LEU A 246 -8.65 -27.60 -13.34
N ILE A 247 -9.19 -28.80 -13.11
CA ILE A 247 -10.19 -29.43 -14.02
C ILE A 247 -11.51 -28.62 -14.06
N SER A 248 -11.81 -27.91 -13.00
CA SER A 248 -13.02 -27.06 -12.85
C SER A 248 -12.78 -25.62 -13.31
N SER A 249 -11.60 -25.31 -13.82
CA SER A 249 -11.29 -23.98 -14.39
C SER A 249 -11.90 -23.85 -15.78
N LYS A 250 -11.97 -22.58 -16.25
CA LYS A 250 -12.46 -22.24 -17.61
C LYS A 250 -11.27 -22.07 -18.53
N ASN A 251 -11.45 -22.45 -19.80
CA ASN A 251 -10.45 -22.29 -20.87
C ASN A 251 -9.08 -22.93 -20.55
N LEU A 252 -9.10 -24.05 -19.82
CA LEU A 252 -7.87 -24.79 -19.47
C LEU A 252 -7.08 -25.23 -20.69
N GLU A 253 -7.78 -25.56 -21.77
CA GLU A 253 -7.20 -25.97 -23.05
C GLU A 253 -6.37 -24.87 -23.72
N ALA A 254 -6.61 -23.61 -23.38
CA ALA A 254 -5.85 -22.46 -23.85
C ALA A 254 -4.71 -22.04 -22.90
N ALA A 255 -4.55 -22.72 -21.76
CA ALA A 255 -3.44 -22.49 -20.82
C ALA A 255 -2.13 -23.08 -21.35
N ILE A 256 -1.00 -22.45 -21.06
CA ILE A 256 0.34 -22.76 -21.57
C ILE A 256 1.20 -23.33 -20.44
N PHE A 257 1.65 -24.57 -20.57
CA PHE A 257 2.44 -25.33 -19.57
C PHE A 257 3.84 -25.71 -20.05
N GLU A 258 4.44 -24.90 -20.88
CA GLU A 258 5.77 -25.16 -21.44
C GLU A 258 6.90 -24.60 -20.60
#